data_a1f3acd09acf1bd1c283bc3a78cb446d
#
_entry.id   a1f3acd09acf1bd1c283bc3a78cb446d
#
_cell.length_a   1.000
_cell.length_b   1.000
_cell.length_c   1.000
_cell.angle_alpha   90.00
_cell.angle_beta   90.00
_cell.angle_gamma   90.00
#
_symmetry.space_group_name_H-M   'P 1'
#
loop_
_entity.id
_entity.type
_entity.pdbx_description
1 polymer ?
#
loop_
_entity_poly.entity_id
_entity_poly.type
_entity_poly.pdbx_seq_one_letter_code
_entity_poly.pdbx_strand_id
1 'polypeptide(L)'
;MSVAQPPRPRSIAPALLLLALAAPALGASAPPASATPAATNAPFTDAQLEEARLLRERSLVDDTGYETLRSLTREVGPRSAGSPGDARAVAWALARLRALGLKNVHAEPVTVPHWIRGPCSVELTSPWPQPLAAVALGGSVATPEAGLEAEVVPVTNLDELARIDSSRIAGQIVFYTGRMQRAEDGSGYGRAVTVRGRGAAEAAKRGAIGVVIRSIGTDRNRLPHTGGMRTEPGDRQIPALAISNPDADLLEDQLASGQPVRLKMINSSSWADSARSANVIGEIPGRERPREVVVLGAHLDSWDLGQGAHDDGAGVAIMSAAAKLIGEARLKPRRTVRVVLFANEEFGLSGARTYARDHAAEAASHVMGMESDLGAYAPLGLHARVPADRLPAIRAMQSVLASIGVQYRGDDASGDADVGQLEALGVPVCDLDTDASEYFDWHHTANDTFDKVDPEMVRRNVACYAVLAWLAADYLPGFGRAPNGH
;
A
#
# COMPACT_ATOMS: atom_id res chain seq x y z
N MET A 1 49.75 28.75 -9.26
CA MET A 1 50.61 28.25 -10.33
C MET A 1 49.92 27.01 -10.89
N SER A 2 49.43 26.93 -12.04
CA SER A 2 49.55 27.43 -13.38
C SER A 2 48.20 27.30 -14.06
N VAL A 3 47.80 28.34 -14.76
CA VAL A 3 46.55 28.44 -15.52
C VAL A 3 46.78 27.84 -16.91
N ALA A 4 45.88 27.03 -17.43
CA ALA A 4 45.88 26.62 -18.82
C ALA A 4 44.56 27.07 -19.48
N GLN A 5 44.68 27.87 -20.52
CA GLN A 5 43.59 28.42 -21.38
C GLN A 5 43.11 27.43 -22.45
N PRO A 6 41.90 27.59 -22.97
CA PRO A 6 41.32 26.76 -24.05
C PRO A 6 41.69 27.30 -25.45
N PRO A 7 41.66 26.47 -26.51
CA PRO A 7 41.95 26.87 -27.88
C PRO A 7 40.76 27.49 -28.60
N ARG A 8 41.07 28.42 -29.52
CA ARG A 8 40.16 29.18 -30.42
C ARG A 8 39.77 28.42 -31.68
N PRO A 9 38.65 28.80 -32.34
CA PRO A 9 38.11 28.11 -33.50
C PRO A 9 38.80 28.52 -34.82
N ARG A 10 38.84 27.61 -35.77
CA ARG A 10 39.31 27.85 -37.17
C ARG A 10 38.12 28.15 -38.08
N SER A 11 38.26 29.24 -38.86
CA SER A 11 37.45 29.68 -39.94
C SER A 11 37.69 28.86 -41.22
N ILE A 12 36.65 28.60 -42.01
CA ILE A 12 36.79 28.16 -43.41
C ILE A 12 35.82 28.98 -44.27
N ALA A 13 36.36 29.55 -45.34
CA ALA A 13 35.72 30.44 -46.31
C ALA A 13 35.00 29.66 -47.43
N PRO A 14 34.20 30.34 -48.24
CA PRO A 14 33.21 29.72 -49.13
C PRO A 14 33.77 29.39 -50.53
N ALA A 15 33.21 28.38 -51.18
CA ALA A 15 33.42 28.08 -52.58
C ALA A 15 32.15 28.34 -53.42
N LEU A 16 32.24 29.22 -54.40
CA LEU A 16 31.25 29.42 -55.45
C LEU A 16 31.25 28.21 -56.40
N LEU A 17 30.08 27.79 -56.86
CA LEU A 17 30.02 27.09 -58.15
C LEU A 17 28.75 27.33 -58.95
N LEU A 18 28.97 27.51 -60.21
CA LEU A 18 28.17 27.91 -61.37
C LEU A 18 26.78 27.28 -61.53
N LEU A 19 25.92 28.17 -62.12
CA LEU A 19 24.64 27.83 -62.77
C LEU A 19 24.87 27.02 -64.06
N ALA A 20 24.00 26.04 -64.29
CA ALA A 20 23.66 25.54 -65.61
C ALA A 20 22.12 25.52 -65.75
N LEU A 21 21.64 26.32 -66.73
CA LEU A 21 20.23 26.39 -67.15
C LEU A 21 19.90 25.18 -68.02
N ALA A 22 18.81 24.47 -67.76
CA ALA A 22 18.12 23.63 -68.73
C ALA A 22 16.60 23.87 -68.62
N ALA A 23 15.97 24.10 -69.73
CA ALA A 23 14.59 24.49 -69.94
C ALA A 23 13.61 23.27 -69.89
N PRO A 24 12.28 23.48 -69.76
CA PRO A 24 11.36 22.51 -69.16
C PRO A 24 10.72 21.57 -70.18
N ALA A 25 10.47 20.33 -69.72
CA ALA A 25 9.54 19.41 -70.37
C ALA A 25 8.20 19.42 -69.62
N LEU A 26 7.14 19.75 -70.30
CA LEU A 26 5.76 19.63 -69.83
C LEU A 26 5.39 18.14 -69.65
N GLY A 27 5.31 17.70 -68.40
CA GLY A 27 4.79 16.38 -68.03
C GLY A 27 3.44 16.54 -67.38
N ALA A 28 2.43 15.79 -67.81
CA ALA A 28 1.07 15.80 -67.36
C ALA A 28 1.01 15.45 -65.86
N SER A 29 0.31 16.27 -65.07
CA SER A 29 0.03 16.04 -63.66
C SER A 29 -0.98 14.92 -63.50
N ALA A 30 -0.56 13.83 -62.83
CA ALA A 30 -1.49 12.85 -62.25
C ALA A 30 -2.23 13.47 -61.07
N PRO A 31 -3.50 13.09 -60.81
CA PRO A 31 -4.23 13.61 -59.67
C PRO A 31 -3.56 13.17 -58.36
N PRO A 32 -3.61 13.98 -57.29
CA PRO A 32 -3.01 13.64 -56.02
C PRO A 32 -3.70 12.38 -55.48
N ALA A 33 -2.91 11.34 -55.18
CA ALA A 33 -3.36 10.18 -54.45
C ALA A 33 -3.93 10.68 -53.13
N SER A 34 -5.19 10.30 -52.83
CA SER A 34 -5.79 10.53 -51.52
C SER A 34 -4.85 10.03 -50.43
N ALA A 35 -4.28 10.92 -49.66
CA ALA A 35 -3.52 10.58 -48.50
C ALA A 35 -4.46 9.83 -47.54
N THR A 36 -4.28 8.53 -47.43
CA THR A 36 -4.85 7.75 -46.34
C THR A 36 -4.39 8.43 -45.04
N PRO A 37 -5.30 8.83 -44.16
CA PRO A 37 -4.88 9.43 -42.88
C PRO A 37 -3.90 8.46 -42.21
N ALA A 38 -2.70 8.94 -41.93
CA ALA A 38 -1.74 8.18 -41.12
C ALA A 38 -2.48 7.71 -39.86
N ALA A 39 -2.54 6.40 -39.65
CA ALA A 39 -3.12 5.83 -38.45
C ALA A 39 -2.42 6.52 -37.30
N THR A 40 -3.16 7.30 -36.53
CA THR A 40 -2.65 7.96 -35.33
C THR A 40 -2.22 6.85 -34.39
N ASN A 41 -0.92 6.77 -34.06
CA ASN A 41 -0.37 5.82 -33.06
C ASN A 41 -0.84 6.15 -31.64
N ALA A 42 -1.99 6.80 -31.48
CA ALA A 42 -2.56 7.11 -30.21
C ALA A 42 -3.03 5.83 -29.53
N PRO A 43 -2.66 5.57 -28.27
CA PRO A 43 -2.98 4.33 -27.54
C PRO A 43 -4.48 4.17 -27.29
N PHE A 44 -5.23 5.28 -27.24
CA PHE A 44 -6.67 5.33 -27.04
C PHE A 44 -7.33 6.23 -28.09
N THR A 45 -8.56 5.90 -28.45
CA THR A 45 -9.41 6.75 -29.30
C THR A 45 -9.97 7.93 -28.51
N ASP A 46 -10.37 9.00 -29.19
CA ASP A 46 -11.03 10.15 -28.56
C ASP A 46 -12.28 9.74 -27.76
N ALA A 47 -13.05 8.78 -28.28
CA ALA A 47 -14.25 8.25 -27.60
C ALA A 47 -13.90 7.53 -26.28
N GLN A 48 -12.78 6.80 -26.22
CA GLN A 48 -12.31 6.17 -24.99
C GLN A 48 -11.84 7.21 -23.97
N LEU A 49 -11.07 8.21 -24.40
CA LEU A 49 -10.62 9.29 -23.52
C LEU A 49 -11.79 10.14 -23.02
N GLU A 50 -12.82 10.36 -23.84
CA GLU A 50 -14.03 11.07 -23.42
C GLU A 50 -14.84 10.27 -22.39
N GLU A 51 -15.02 8.97 -22.58
CA GLU A 51 -15.69 8.13 -21.57
C GLU A 51 -14.91 8.13 -20.25
N ALA A 52 -13.58 8.08 -20.30
CA ALA A 52 -12.74 8.15 -19.10
C ALA A 52 -12.88 9.50 -18.38
N ARG A 53 -12.97 10.63 -19.10
CA ARG A 53 -13.23 11.95 -18.50
C ARG A 53 -14.60 12.01 -17.84
N LEU A 54 -15.64 11.51 -18.50
CA LEU A 54 -16.98 11.45 -17.93
C LEU A 54 -17.03 10.57 -16.68
N LEU A 55 -16.29 9.46 -16.67
CA LEU A 55 -16.19 8.59 -15.50
C LEU A 55 -15.50 9.33 -14.35
N ARG A 56 -14.41 10.07 -14.62
CA ARG A 56 -13.75 10.93 -13.62
C ARG A 56 -14.73 11.95 -13.03
N GLU A 57 -15.43 12.72 -13.88
CA GLU A 57 -16.37 13.76 -13.42
C GLU A 57 -17.50 13.19 -12.55
N ARG A 58 -18.03 12.02 -12.94
CA ARG A 58 -19.05 11.34 -12.14
C ARG A 58 -18.50 10.88 -10.79
N SER A 59 -17.28 10.36 -10.77
CA SER A 59 -16.64 9.90 -9.52
C SER A 59 -16.40 11.03 -8.53
N LEU A 60 -16.07 12.23 -9.02
CA LEU A 60 -15.82 13.40 -8.16
C LEU A 60 -17.06 13.93 -7.41
N VAL A 61 -18.26 13.46 -7.77
CA VAL A 61 -19.52 13.84 -7.12
C VAL A 61 -20.30 12.64 -6.57
N ASP A 62 -19.74 11.43 -6.63
CA ASP A 62 -20.38 10.20 -6.15
C ASP A 62 -19.88 9.84 -4.75
N ASP A 63 -20.78 9.71 -3.80
CA ASP A 63 -20.48 9.41 -2.39
C ASP A 63 -20.45 7.90 -2.08
N THR A 64 -20.60 7.02 -3.08
CA THR A 64 -20.65 5.57 -2.88
C THR A 64 -19.45 5.04 -2.08
N GLY A 65 -18.24 5.55 -2.35
CA GLY A 65 -17.03 5.19 -1.60
C GLY A 65 -17.14 5.56 -0.13
N TYR A 66 -17.46 6.82 0.16
CA TYR A 66 -17.58 7.32 1.53
C TYR A 66 -18.70 6.62 2.32
N GLU A 67 -19.85 6.35 1.68
CA GLU A 67 -20.95 5.59 2.29
C GLU A 67 -20.61 4.10 2.47
N THR A 68 -19.77 3.53 1.60
CA THR A 68 -19.25 2.16 1.76
C THR A 68 -18.33 2.08 2.98
N LEU A 69 -17.40 3.02 3.13
CA LEU A 69 -16.52 3.12 4.28
C LEU A 69 -17.31 3.33 5.58
N ARG A 70 -18.30 4.24 5.57
CA ARG A 70 -19.18 4.47 6.72
C ARG A 70 -19.89 3.18 7.15
N SER A 71 -20.43 2.43 6.18
CA SER A 71 -21.08 1.14 6.45
C SER A 71 -20.10 0.14 7.06
N LEU A 72 -18.92 -0.04 6.49
CA LEU A 72 -17.91 -0.97 6.99
C LEU A 72 -17.50 -0.64 8.44
N THR A 73 -17.13 0.61 8.69
CA THR A 73 -16.67 1.04 10.03
C THR A 73 -17.76 1.00 11.08
N ARG A 74 -19.02 1.26 10.70
CA ARG A 74 -20.16 1.27 11.60
C ARG A 74 -20.72 -0.12 11.88
N GLU A 75 -20.84 -0.97 10.86
CA GLU A 75 -21.56 -2.25 10.94
C GLU A 75 -20.62 -3.40 11.31
N VAL A 76 -19.34 -3.28 10.98
CA VAL A 76 -18.30 -4.29 11.26
C VAL A 76 -17.31 -3.78 12.30
N GLY A 77 -16.66 -2.64 12.05
CA GLY A 77 -15.61 -2.07 12.91
C GLY A 77 -14.31 -2.88 12.86
N PRO A 78 -13.60 -3.08 14.00
CA PRO A 78 -12.39 -3.87 14.09
C PRO A 78 -12.59 -5.29 13.55
N ARG A 79 -11.66 -5.76 12.70
CA ARG A 79 -11.85 -6.97 11.91
C ARG A 79 -10.57 -7.76 11.65
N SER A 80 -9.74 -7.89 12.71
CA SER A 80 -8.48 -8.64 12.60
C SER A 80 -8.73 -10.09 12.16
N ALA A 81 -7.83 -10.59 11.34
CA ALA A 81 -7.96 -11.88 10.68
C ALA A 81 -8.25 -13.03 11.67
N GLY A 82 -9.22 -13.87 11.31
CA GLY A 82 -9.67 -15.00 12.14
C GLY A 82 -10.60 -14.65 13.30
N SER A 83 -10.85 -13.36 13.54
CA SER A 83 -11.74 -12.91 14.61
C SER A 83 -13.23 -12.98 14.19
N PRO A 84 -14.17 -12.85 15.16
CA PRO A 84 -15.58 -12.64 14.84
C PRO A 84 -15.84 -11.37 13.98
N GLY A 85 -14.95 -10.35 14.06
CA GLY A 85 -14.96 -9.17 13.23
C GLY A 85 -14.68 -9.50 11.77
N ASP A 86 -13.66 -10.28 11.51
CA ASP A 86 -13.31 -10.79 10.18
C ASP A 86 -14.48 -11.56 9.54
N ALA A 87 -15.09 -12.49 10.26
CA ALA A 87 -16.26 -13.21 9.77
C ALA A 87 -17.43 -12.28 9.39
N ARG A 88 -17.68 -11.21 10.18
CA ARG A 88 -18.67 -10.19 9.84
C ARG A 88 -18.25 -9.38 8.61
N ALA A 89 -16.96 -9.05 8.47
CA ALA A 89 -16.44 -8.32 7.32
C ALA A 89 -16.63 -9.10 6.02
N VAL A 90 -16.32 -10.39 6.00
CA VAL A 90 -16.57 -11.27 4.84
C VAL A 90 -18.05 -11.29 4.47
N ALA A 91 -18.95 -11.48 5.43
CA ALA A 91 -20.38 -11.49 5.18
C ALA A 91 -20.89 -10.13 4.67
N TRP A 92 -20.42 -9.04 5.28
CA TRP A 92 -20.72 -7.66 4.87
C TRP A 92 -20.23 -7.39 3.45
N ALA A 93 -18.98 -7.74 3.12
CA ALA A 93 -18.40 -7.50 1.81
C ALA A 93 -19.15 -8.23 0.69
N LEU A 94 -19.51 -9.50 0.91
CA LEU A 94 -20.36 -10.26 -0.02
C LEU A 94 -21.71 -9.57 -0.29
N ALA A 95 -22.36 -9.07 0.76
CA ALA A 95 -23.61 -8.34 0.64
C ALA A 95 -23.42 -6.99 -0.06
N ARG A 96 -22.37 -6.26 0.31
CA ARG A 96 -22.06 -4.92 -0.21
C ARG A 96 -21.74 -4.95 -1.70
N LEU A 97 -20.85 -5.84 -2.15
CA LEU A 97 -20.50 -5.96 -3.58
C LEU A 97 -21.72 -6.34 -4.44
N ARG A 98 -22.61 -7.22 -3.93
CA ARG A 98 -23.89 -7.53 -4.60
C ARG A 98 -24.81 -6.31 -4.69
N ALA A 99 -24.93 -5.55 -3.60
CA ALA A 99 -25.76 -4.33 -3.56
C ALA A 99 -25.22 -3.25 -4.50
N LEU A 100 -23.90 -3.16 -4.70
CA LEU A 100 -23.25 -2.29 -5.67
C LEU A 100 -23.41 -2.77 -7.13
N GLY A 101 -24.05 -3.92 -7.37
CA GLY A 101 -24.35 -4.43 -8.70
C GLY A 101 -23.26 -5.28 -9.34
N LEU A 102 -22.18 -5.59 -8.64
CA LEU A 102 -21.14 -6.49 -9.12
C LEU A 102 -21.70 -7.89 -9.35
N LYS A 103 -21.14 -8.59 -10.31
CA LYS A 103 -21.50 -9.97 -10.69
C LYS A 103 -20.49 -10.95 -10.13
N ASN A 104 -20.78 -12.23 -10.21
CA ASN A 104 -19.90 -13.31 -9.76
C ASN A 104 -19.39 -13.12 -8.33
N VAL A 105 -20.19 -12.51 -7.44
CA VAL A 105 -19.78 -12.22 -6.06
C VAL A 105 -19.73 -13.49 -5.24
N HIS A 106 -18.52 -13.85 -4.81
CA HIS A 106 -18.25 -15.07 -4.05
C HIS A 106 -17.09 -14.86 -3.06
N ALA A 107 -16.89 -15.85 -2.19
CA ALA A 107 -15.77 -15.92 -1.26
C ALA A 107 -14.84 -17.05 -1.65
N GLU A 108 -13.54 -16.81 -1.66
CA GLU A 108 -12.49 -17.83 -1.80
C GLU A 108 -11.88 -18.11 -0.43
N PRO A 109 -11.97 -19.34 0.09
CA PRO A 109 -11.53 -19.65 1.44
C PRO A 109 -10.03 -19.45 1.65
N VAL A 110 -9.66 -18.82 2.74
CA VAL A 110 -8.27 -18.61 3.16
C VAL A 110 -8.10 -19.14 4.59
N THR A 111 -7.02 -19.88 4.84
CA THR A 111 -6.58 -20.21 6.19
C THR A 111 -5.64 -19.12 6.68
N VAL A 112 -5.96 -18.53 7.83
CA VAL A 112 -5.20 -17.42 8.40
C VAL A 112 -4.64 -17.78 9.78
N PRO A 113 -3.47 -17.24 10.17
CA PRO A 113 -3.02 -17.32 11.55
C PRO A 113 -4.01 -16.56 12.46
N HIS A 114 -4.17 -17.01 13.70
CA HIS A 114 -5.08 -16.36 14.66
C HIS A 114 -4.34 -15.98 15.91
N TRP A 115 -3.94 -14.71 15.98
CA TRP A 115 -3.38 -14.10 17.18
C TRP A 115 -4.46 -13.29 17.90
N ILE A 116 -4.50 -13.43 19.21
CA ILE A 116 -5.50 -12.79 20.08
C ILE A 116 -4.76 -11.81 20.99
N ARG A 117 -5.09 -10.52 20.85
CA ARG A 117 -4.59 -9.49 21.76
C ARG A 117 -5.20 -9.67 23.14
N GLY A 118 -4.36 -9.85 24.15
CA GLY A 118 -4.73 -9.79 25.55
C GLY A 118 -4.44 -8.41 26.16
N PRO A 119 -4.94 -8.15 27.37
CA PRO A 119 -4.53 -7.00 28.17
C PRO A 119 -3.02 -6.89 28.29
N CYS A 120 -2.51 -5.65 28.20
CA CYS A 120 -1.07 -5.39 28.37
C CYS A 120 -0.86 -4.07 29.11
N SER A 121 0.30 -3.93 29.77
CA SER A 121 0.76 -2.68 30.38
C SER A 121 2.28 -2.59 30.38
N VAL A 122 2.77 -1.36 30.36
CA VAL A 122 4.17 -1.02 30.64
C VAL A 122 4.20 0.03 31.71
N GLU A 123 4.99 -0.20 32.75
CA GLU A 123 5.19 0.72 33.85
C GLU A 123 6.69 0.99 34.04
N LEU A 124 7.04 2.25 34.10
CA LEU A 124 8.33 2.68 34.61
C LEU A 124 8.32 2.44 36.13
N THR A 125 9.20 1.58 36.68
CA THR A 125 9.24 1.27 38.09
C THR A 125 10.37 1.98 38.85
N SER A 126 11.40 2.47 38.13
CA SER A 126 12.56 3.20 38.63
C SER A 126 13.14 4.07 37.53
N PRO A 127 13.68 5.29 37.84
CA PRO A 127 13.76 5.91 39.16
C PRO A 127 12.45 6.60 39.62
N TRP A 128 11.60 7.05 38.70
CA TRP A 128 10.34 7.74 38.99
C TRP A 128 9.15 6.99 38.42
N PRO A 129 8.46 6.19 39.25
CA PRO A 129 7.42 5.28 38.79
C PRO A 129 6.23 5.99 38.14
N GLN A 130 5.82 5.49 36.95
CA GLN A 130 4.61 5.94 36.26
C GLN A 130 4.20 4.99 35.13
N PRO A 131 2.91 4.92 34.79
CA PRO A 131 2.42 4.11 33.68
C PRO A 131 2.75 4.76 32.33
N LEU A 132 3.11 3.92 31.36
CA LEU A 132 3.31 4.30 29.96
C LEU A 132 2.15 3.76 29.12
N ALA A 133 1.64 4.56 28.17
CA ALA A 133 0.64 4.08 27.23
C ALA A 133 1.27 3.07 26.27
N ALA A 134 0.80 1.82 26.35
CA ALA A 134 1.41 0.70 25.65
C ALA A 134 0.39 -0.17 24.94
N VAL A 135 0.84 -0.87 23.90
CA VAL A 135 0.10 -1.89 23.17
C VAL A 135 1.01 -3.06 22.82
N ALA A 136 0.47 -4.28 22.84
CA ALA A 136 1.22 -5.44 22.38
C ALA A 136 1.42 -5.37 20.86
N LEU A 137 2.62 -5.72 20.40
CA LEU A 137 2.86 -5.93 18.96
C LEU A 137 2.17 -7.21 18.50
N GLY A 138 1.69 -7.20 17.26
CA GLY A 138 1.06 -8.37 16.66
C GLY A 138 2.01 -9.57 16.59
N GLY A 139 1.56 -10.69 17.14
CA GLY A 139 2.39 -11.89 17.29
C GLY A 139 3.19 -11.96 18.60
N SER A 140 3.13 -10.94 19.46
CA SER A 140 3.78 -10.96 20.77
C SER A 140 3.25 -12.09 21.65
N VAL A 141 4.14 -12.74 22.39
CA VAL A 141 3.79 -13.78 23.37
C VAL A 141 3.53 -13.18 24.75
N ALA A 142 2.84 -13.94 25.61
CA ALA A 142 2.55 -13.53 26.98
C ALA A 142 3.82 -13.41 27.83
N THR A 143 3.77 -12.53 28.83
CA THR A 143 4.70 -12.55 29.97
C THR A 143 4.32 -13.64 30.94
N PRO A 144 5.19 -14.02 31.93
CA PRO A 144 4.73 -14.67 33.12
C PRO A 144 3.61 -13.87 33.78
N GLU A 145 2.75 -14.53 34.59
CA GLU A 145 1.58 -13.91 35.25
C GLU A 145 1.97 -12.68 36.10
N ALA A 146 3.10 -12.76 36.81
CA ALA A 146 3.62 -11.64 37.61
C ALA A 146 4.19 -10.48 36.77
N GLY A 147 4.27 -10.66 35.42
CA GLY A 147 4.95 -9.76 34.52
C GLY A 147 6.45 -10.01 34.39
N LEU A 148 7.11 -9.20 33.62
CA LEU A 148 8.58 -9.12 33.50
C LEU A 148 9.04 -7.76 34.03
N GLU A 149 10.04 -7.78 34.90
CA GLU A 149 10.68 -6.54 35.34
C GLU A 149 12.19 -6.62 35.15
N ALA A 150 12.76 -5.67 34.45
CA ALA A 150 14.21 -5.61 34.23
C ALA A 150 14.69 -4.19 33.95
N GLU A 151 16.00 -4.02 33.95
CA GLU A 151 16.66 -2.80 33.51
C GLU A 151 16.47 -2.61 31.98
N VAL A 152 16.44 -1.35 31.54
CA VAL A 152 16.25 -0.98 30.16
C VAL A 152 17.58 -0.72 29.47
N VAL A 153 17.79 -1.35 28.33
CA VAL A 153 18.93 -1.09 27.45
C VAL A 153 18.40 -0.37 26.19
N PRO A 154 18.67 0.95 26.05
CA PRO A 154 18.28 1.68 24.87
C PRO A 154 19.15 1.36 23.67
N VAL A 155 18.53 1.25 22.50
CA VAL A 155 19.19 1.12 21.19
C VAL A 155 18.36 1.84 20.13
N THR A 156 19.00 2.47 19.16
CA THR A 156 18.30 3.21 18.11
C THR A 156 17.72 2.26 17.04
N ASN A 157 18.46 1.20 16.71
CA ASN A 157 18.12 0.29 15.61
C ASN A 157 18.82 -1.08 15.77
N LEU A 158 18.58 -1.98 14.80
CA LEU A 158 19.19 -3.32 14.81
C LEU A 158 20.72 -3.30 14.69
N ASP A 159 21.29 -2.35 13.94
CA ASP A 159 22.74 -2.24 13.78
C ASP A 159 23.43 -1.83 15.08
N GLU A 160 22.82 -0.94 15.86
CA GLU A 160 23.32 -0.59 17.17
C GLU A 160 23.20 -1.78 18.13
N LEU A 161 22.06 -2.45 18.18
CA LEU A 161 21.89 -3.69 18.96
C LEU A 161 23.00 -4.70 18.62
N ALA A 162 23.34 -4.84 17.33
CA ALA A 162 24.35 -5.79 16.87
C ALA A 162 25.76 -5.51 17.44
N ARG A 163 26.08 -4.25 17.81
CA ARG A 163 27.38 -3.82 18.33
C ARG A 163 27.51 -3.91 19.85
N ILE A 164 26.39 -3.99 20.58
CA ILE A 164 26.40 -4.07 22.05
C ILE A 164 26.81 -5.49 22.47
N ASP A 165 27.65 -5.59 23.50
CA ASP A 165 27.99 -6.88 24.08
C ASP A 165 26.75 -7.59 24.65
N SER A 166 26.57 -8.87 24.30
CA SER A 166 25.39 -9.65 24.71
C SER A 166 25.25 -9.74 26.24
N SER A 167 26.34 -9.64 27.01
CA SER A 167 26.29 -9.61 28.48
C SER A 167 25.52 -8.41 29.05
N ARG A 168 25.46 -7.31 28.30
CA ARG A 168 24.67 -6.11 28.66
C ARG A 168 23.20 -6.23 28.31
N ILE A 169 22.84 -7.16 27.41
CA ILE A 169 21.48 -7.40 26.93
C ILE A 169 20.82 -8.55 27.67
N ALA A 170 21.61 -9.56 28.08
CA ALA A 170 21.10 -10.76 28.71
C ALA A 170 20.34 -10.45 29.99
N GLY A 171 19.06 -10.92 30.05
CA GLY A 171 18.16 -10.68 31.19
C GLY A 171 17.55 -9.29 31.23
N GLN A 172 17.77 -8.43 30.25
CA GLN A 172 17.27 -7.06 30.22
C GLN A 172 16.10 -6.89 29.23
N ILE A 173 15.43 -5.71 29.30
CA ILE A 173 14.46 -5.25 28.34
C ILE A 173 15.16 -4.31 27.34
N VAL A 174 15.10 -4.64 26.05
CA VAL A 174 15.63 -3.76 25.01
C VAL A 174 14.57 -2.73 24.64
N PHE A 175 14.95 -1.45 24.62
CA PHE A 175 14.11 -0.35 24.16
C PHE A 175 14.64 0.24 22.85
N TYR A 176 13.89 0.09 21.76
CA TYR A 176 14.20 0.70 20.47
C TYR A 176 13.69 2.14 20.44
N THR A 177 14.61 3.10 20.39
CA THR A 177 14.33 4.54 20.48
C THR A 177 14.11 5.20 19.12
N GLY A 178 14.43 4.51 18.02
CA GLY A 178 14.43 5.07 16.66
C GLY A 178 13.10 5.73 16.30
N ARG A 179 13.17 6.94 15.71
CA ARG A 179 12.02 7.76 15.34
C ARG A 179 11.69 7.58 13.86
N MET A 180 10.41 7.41 13.56
CA MET A 180 9.93 7.51 12.19
C MET A 180 9.97 8.97 11.72
N GLN A 181 10.46 9.20 10.50
CA GLN A 181 10.45 10.52 9.87
C GLN A 181 9.19 10.67 9.02
N ARG A 182 8.51 11.80 9.17
CA ARG A 182 7.36 12.16 8.32
C ARG A 182 7.86 12.42 6.90
N ALA A 183 7.19 11.87 5.90
CA ALA A 183 7.48 12.08 4.49
C ALA A 183 6.18 11.99 3.67
N GLU A 184 6.07 12.79 2.60
CA GLU A 184 4.91 12.79 1.70
C GLU A 184 4.71 11.42 1.03
N ASP A 185 5.81 10.76 0.69
CA ASP A 185 5.83 9.43 0.05
C ASP A 185 5.78 8.24 1.04
N GLY A 186 5.62 8.49 2.34
CA GLY A 186 5.64 7.43 3.36
C GLY A 186 6.98 6.74 3.59
N SER A 187 8.05 7.12 2.88
CA SER A 187 9.36 6.43 2.89
C SER A 187 10.02 6.29 4.27
N GLY A 188 9.62 7.13 5.24
CA GLY A 188 10.06 7.02 6.63
C GLY A 188 9.67 5.69 7.29
N TYR A 189 8.54 5.12 6.89
CA TYR A 189 8.02 3.87 7.44
C TYR A 189 8.93 2.67 7.14
N GLY A 190 9.33 2.48 5.90
CA GLY A 190 10.17 1.34 5.50
C GLY A 190 11.47 1.20 6.30
N ARG A 191 12.05 2.34 6.73
CA ARG A 191 13.24 2.34 7.60
C ARG A 191 12.89 2.03 9.05
N ALA A 192 11.83 2.63 9.57
CA ALA A 192 11.43 2.50 10.97
C ALA A 192 10.86 1.11 11.30
N VAL A 193 10.10 0.51 10.38
CA VAL A 193 9.38 -0.76 10.61
C VAL A 193 10.28 -1.95 10.89
N THR A 194 11.55 -1.89 10.54
CA THR A 194 12.50 -3.00 10.72
C THR A 194 12.64 -3.43 12.19
N VAL A 195 12.61 -2.48 13.13
CA VAL A 195 12.69 -2.79 14.57
C VAL A 195 11.39 -3.44 15.09
N ARG A 196 10.23 -3.08 14.54
CA ARG A 196 8.98 -3.76 14.85
C ARG A 196 8.99 -5.20 14.34
N GLY A 197 9.41 -5.37 13.08
CA GLY A 197 9.42 -6.68 12.44
C GLY A 197 10.41 -7.66 13.06
N ARG A 198 11.66 -7.25 13.29
CA ARG A 198 12.78 -8.14 13.67
C ARG A 198 13.34 -7.89 15.06
N GLY A 199 12.99 -6.75 15.70
CA GLY A 199 13.62 -6.31 16.94
C GLY A 199 13.55 -7.32 18.07
N ALA A 200 12.39 -7.96 18.28
CA ALA A 200 12.23 -8.96 19.31
C ALA A 200 13.09 -10.22 19.07
N ALA A 201 13.12 -10.73 17.84
CA ALA A 201 13.93 -11.89 17.48
C ALA A 201 15.43 -11.61 17.64
N GLU A 202 15.90 -10.45 17.18
CA GLU A 202 17.34 -10.09 17.29
C GLU A 202 17.77 -9.80 18.73
N ALA A 203 16.90 -9.19 19.55
CA ALA A 203 17.15 -9.00 20.97
C ALA A 203 17.16 -10.34 21.74
N ALA A 204 16.24 -11.25 21.42
CA ALA A 204 16.18 -12.58 22.02
C ALA A 204 17.42 -13.43 21.76
N LYS A 205 18.04 -13.35 20.57
CA LYS A 205 19.32 -14.00 20.23
C LYS A 205 20.46 -13.55 21.14
N ARG A 206 20.35 -12.34 21.75
CA ARG A 206 21.34 -11.76 22.68
C ARG A 206 20.96 -11.94 24.15
N GLY A 207 19.88 -12.68 24.41
CA GLY A 207 19.45 -13.02 25.77
C GLY A 207 18.48 -12.01 26.39
N ALA A 208 17.95 -11.03 25.65
CA ALA A 208 16.89 -10.16 26.14
C ALA A 208 15.67 -10.98 26.59
N ILE A 209 14.92 -10.48 27.57
CA ILE A 209 13.71 -11.12 28.09
C ILE A 209 12.44 -10.42 27.66
N GLY A 210 12.53 -9.20 27.14
CA GLY A 210 11.43 -8.42 26.60
C GLY A 210 11.92 -7.30 25.70
N VAL A 211 11.02 -6.77 24.88
CA VAL A 211 11.28 -5.64 23.99
C VAL A 211 10.18 -4.60 24.15
N VAL A 212 10.59 -3.34 24.20
CA VAL A 212 9.71 -2.19 24.03
C VAL A 212 10.20 -1.42 22.82
N ILE A 213 9.29 -1.00 21.94
CA ILE A 213 9.64 -0.10 20.84
C ILE A 213 8.95 1.25 21.01
N ARG A 214 9.57 2.31 20.57
CA ARG A 214 8.86 3.54 20.22
C ARG A 214 7.86 3.21 19.13
N SER A 215 6.64 3.74 19.22
CA SER A 215 5.63 3.59 18.18
C SER A 215 6.15 4.00 16.81
N ILE A 216 5.85 3.19 15.79
CA ILE A 216 6.14 3.48 14.39
C ILE A 216 5.02 4.36 13.86
N GLY A 217 5.16 5.64 14.07
CA GLY A 217 4.19 6.67 13.70
C GLY A 217 4.81 8.06 13.84
N THR A 218 4.13 9.05 13.31
CA THR A 218 4.61 10.46 13.26
C THR A 218 3.83 11.40 14.16
N ASP A 219 2.82 10.89 14.85
CA ASP A 219 1.97 11.64 15.77
C ASP A 219 2.65 11.98 17.11
N ARG A 220 1.97 12.82 17.88
CA ARG A 220 2.34 13.21 19.26
C ARG A 220 1.25 12.85 20.28
N ASN A 221 0.37 11.93 19.93
CA ASN A 221 -0.68 11.44 20.83
C ASN A 221 -0.15 10.38 21.77
N ARG A 222 -0.77 10.20 22.92
CA ARG A 222 -0.48 9.07 23.82
C ARG A 222 -1.23 7.82 23.41
N LEU A 223 -1.28 7.55 22.10
CA LEU A 223 -1.82 6.33 21.52
C LEU A 223 -0.67 5.54 20.88
N PRO A 224 -0.37 4.35 21.38
CA PRO A 224 0.68 3.53 20.82
C PRO A 224 0.23 2.86 19.50
N HIS A 225 1.17 2.72 18.56
CA HIS A 225 0.98 2.03 17.29
C HIS A 225 1.36 0.55 17.43
N THR A 226 0.46 -0.33 17.06
CA THR A 226 0.72 -1.78 16.97
C THR A 226 1.37 -2.14 15.62
N GLY A 227 1.23 -3.35 15.20
CA GLY A 227 1.64 -3.92 13.90
C GLY A 227 2.37 -5.24 14.05
N GLY A 228 2.42 -6.02 12.98
CA GLY A 228 2.92 -7.38 12.97
C GLY A 228 4.44 -7.49 13.20
N MET A 229 4.83 -8.47 13.99
CA MET A 229 6.21 -8.96 14.08
C MET A 229 6.45 -10.04 13.02
N ARG A 230 7.70 -10.17 12.57
CA ARG A 230 8.15 -11.25 11.69
C ARG A 230 9.03 -12.20 12.49
N THR A 231 8.60 -13.44 12.61
CA THR A 231 9.35 -14.51 13.27
C THR A 231 9.69 -15.60 12.27
N GLU A 232 10.91 -16.12 12.33
CA GLU A 232 11.36 -17.23 11.53
C GLU A 232 11.28 -18.54 12.34
N PRO A 233 11.15 -19.70 11.69
CA PRO A 233 11.21 -20.99 12.38
C PRO A 233 12.49 -21.11 13.21
N GLY A 234 12.32 -21.35 14.54
CA GLY A 234 13.43 -21.46 15.48
C GLY A 234 13.80 -20.14 16.19
N ASP A 235 13.21 -19.00 15.85
CA ASP A 235 13.38 -17.78 16.61
C ASP A 235 12.81 -17.96 18.03
N ARG A 236 13.59 -17.60 19.05
CA ARG A 236 13.09 -17.51 20.42
C ARG A 236 12.14 -16.32 20.51
N GLN A 237 10.91 -16.59 20.91
CA GLN A 237 9.90 -15.57 21.11
C GLN A 237 10.01 -14.96 22.51
N ILE A 238 9.95 -13.64 22.60
CA ILE A 238 9.89 -12.86 23.83
C ILE A 238 8.78 -11.82 23.73
N PRO A 239 8.17 -11.39 24.85
CA PRO A 239 7.17 -10.33 24.84
C PRO A 239 7.69 -9.05 24.22
N ALA A 240 6.88 -8.43 23.34
CA ALA A 240 7.21 -7.19 22.65
C ALA A 240 6.01 -6.24 22.59
N LEU A 241 6.21 -5.03 23.08
CA LEU A 241 5.17 -3.99 23.12
C LEU A 241 5.70 -2.70 22.51
N ALA A 242 4.77 -1.89 21.96
CA ALA A 242 5.04 -0.51 21.60
C ALA A 242 4.51 0.43 22.68
N ILE A 243 5.24 1.50 22.95
CA ILE A 243 4.78 2.63 23.77
C ILE A 243 4.54 3.86 22.89
N SER A 244 3.66 4.75 23.33
CA SER A 244 3.37 5.97 22.59
C SER A 244 4.61 6.84 22.36
N ASN A 245 4.60 7.66 21.33
CA ASN A 245 5.73 8.56 21.04
C ASN A 245 6.05 9.52 22.19
N PRO A 246 5.07 10.16 22.87
CA PRO A 246 5.35 10.97 24.05
C PRO A 246 5.92 10.17 25.24
N ASP A 247 5.45 8.94 25.47
CA ASP A 247 5.98 8.12 26.55
C ASP A 247 7.38 7.55 26.23
N ALA A 248 7.68 7.37 24.95
CA ALA A 248 9.03 7.04 24.52
C ALA A 248 10.00 8.21 24.70
N ASP A 249 9.56 9.46 24.47
CA ASP A 249 10.34 10.67 24.79
C ASP A 249 10.61 10.77 26.28
N LEU A 250 9.58 10.53 27.10
CA LEU A 250 9.72 10.47 28.56
C LEU A 250 10.72 9.40 29.00
N LEU A 251 10.68 8.20 28.44
CA LEU A 251 11.60 7.12 28.78
C LEU A 251 13.05 7.45 28.37
N GLU A 252 13.25 8.09 27.21
CA GLU A 252 14.57 8.60 26.78
C GLU A 252 15.11 9.65 27.77
N ASP A 253 14.26 10.58 28.24
CA ASP A 253 14.66 11.59 29.24
C ASP A 253 15.09 10.95 30.57
N GLN A 254 14.34 9.93 31.02
CA GLN A 254 14.70 9.16 32.22
C GLN A 254 16.05 8.46 32.05
N LEU A 255 16.29 7.83 30.90
CA LEU A 255 17.57 7.16 30.58
C LEU A 255 18.74 8.14 30.53
N ALA A 256 18.50 9.38 30.05
CA ALA A 256 19.51 10.43 30.02
C ALA A 256 19.90 10.95 31.40
N SER A 257 19.12 10.69 32.46
CA SER A 257 19.47 11.06 33.85
C SER A 257 20.68 10.34 34.40
N GLY A 258 21.11 9.25 33.75
CA GLY A 258 22.22 8.40 34.19
C GLY A 258 21.89 7.48 35.38
N GLN A 259 20.62 7.45 35.81
CA GLN A 259 20.14 6.51 36.84
C GLN A 259 19.70 5.18 36.20
N PRO A 260 19.79 4.04 36.91
CA PRO A 260 19.23 2.78 36.41
C PRO A 260 17.70 2.90 36.19
N VAL A 261 17.28 2.70 34.94
CA VAL A 261 15.87 2.74 34.55
C VAL A 261 15.34 1.32 34.44
N ARG A 262 14.23 1.05 35.09
CA ARG A 262 13.56 -0.26 35.07
C ARG A 262 12.14 -0.16 34.58
N LEU A 263 11.75 -1.13 33.78
CA LEU A 263 10.37 -1.29 33.30
C LEU A 263 9.80 -2.60 33.82
N LYS A 264 8.50 -2.55 34.17
CA LYS A 264 7.67 -3.74 34.33
C LYS A 264 6.73 -3.84 33.13
N MET A 265 6.69 -5.01 32.51
CA MET A 265 5.82 -5.32 31.37
C MET A 265 4.85 -6.45 31.77
N ILE A 266 3.59 -6.29 31.41
CA ILE A 266 2.57 -7.35 31.44
C ILE A 266 1.99 -7.47 30.03
N ASN A 267 1.86 -8.68 29.54
CA ASN A 267 1.18 -9.00 28.27
C ASN A 267 0.52 -10.38 28.40
N SER A 268 -0.75 -10.47 28.05
CA SER A 268 -1.49 -11.74 28.06
C SER A 268 -1.98 -12.15 26.67
N SER A 269 -1.39 -11.57 25.61
CA SER A 269 -1.69 -11.95 24.22
C SER A 269 -1.24 -13.39 23.94
N SER A 270 -1.96 -14.06 23.06
CA SER A 270 -1.72 -15.48 22.77
C SER A 270 -2.02 -15.83 21.32
N TRP A 271 -1.43 -16.92 20.86
CA TRP A 271 -1.80 -17.56 19.63
C TRP A 271 -2.88 -18.60 19.86
N ALA A 272 -3.91 -18.58 19.03
CA ALA A 272 -4.87 -19.67 18.90
C ALA A 272 -4.50 -20.56 17.68
N ASP A 273 -5.28 -21.62 17.48
CA ASP A 273 -5.20 -22.39 16.24
C ASP A 273 -5.53 -21.50 15.03
N SER A 274 -5.07 -21.91 13.83
CA SER A 274 -5.42 -21.21 12.60
C SER A 274 -6.94 -21.10 12.44
N ALA A 275 -7.39 -19.99 11.89
CA ALA A 275 -8.80 -19.73 11.63
C ALA A 275 -9.11 -19.74 10.13
N ARG A 276 -10.39 -19.74 9.80
CA ARG A 276 -10.88 -19.60 8.41
C ARG A 276 -11.34 -18.17 8.18
N SER A 277 -10.87 -17.60 7.10
CA SER A 277 -11.33 -16.35 6.50
C SER A 277 -11.58 -16.55 5.00
N ALA A 278 -11.72 -15.50 4.22
CA ALA A 278 -11.86 -15.57 2.78
C ALA A 278 -11.47 -14.27 2.09
N ASN A 279 -10.87 -14.36 0.91
CA ASN A 279 -10.92 -13.26 -0.05
C ASN A 279 -12.35 -13.10 -0.55
N VAL A 280 -12.82 -11.86 -0.68
CA VAL A 280 -14.14 -11.60 -1.26
C VAL A 280 -13.97 -10.98 -2.64
N ILE A 281 -14.58 -11.62 -3.64
CA ILE A 281 -14.43 -11.27 -5.05
C ILE A 281 -15.75 -10.80 -5.63
N GLY A 282 -15.69 -9.78 -6.50
CA GLY A 282 -16.81 -9.33 -7.31
C GLY A 282 -16.33 -8.76 -8.63
N GLU A 283 -17.16 -8.83 -9.67
CA GLU A 283 -16.75 -8.52 -11.04
C GLU A 283 -17.71 -7.58 -11.77
N ILE A 284 -17.15 -6.75 -12.65
CA ILE A 284 -17.83 -6.10 -13.76
C ILE A 284 -17.39 -6.85 -15.03
N PRO A 285 -18.24 -7.73 -15.59
CA PRO A 285 -17.85 -8.55 -16.75
C PRO A 285 -17.51 -7.72 -17.98
N GLY A 286 -16.44 -8.09 -18.67
CA GLY A 286 -16.01 -7.48 -19.92
C GLY A 286 -16.93 -7.85 -21.08
N ARG A 287 -17.18 -6.88 -22.00
CA ARG A 287 -18.06 -7.08 -23.16
C ARG A 287 -17.48 -7.93 -24.28
N GLU A 288 -16.14 -8.03 -24.40
CA GLU A 288 -15.45 -8.72 -25.50
C GLU A 288 -14.51 -9.83 -25.06
N ARG A 289 -13.78 -9.59 -23.95
CA ARG A 289 -12.75 -10.49 -23.43
C ARG A 289 -12.96 -10.77 -21.94
N PRO A 290 -14.08 -11.38 -21.56
CA PRO A 290 -14.47 -11.53 -20.16
C PRO A 290 -13.52 -12.42 -19.33
N ARG A 291 -12.62 -13.17 -19.95
CA ARG A 291 -11.60 -13.97 -19.25
C ARG A 291 -10.30 -13.21 -18.98
N GLU A 292 -10.08 -12.08 -19.65
CA GLU A 292 -8.96 -11.18 -19.32
C GLU A 292 -9.40 -10.20 -18.22
N VAL A 293 -8.58 -10.02 -17.18
CA VAL A 293 -8.98 -9.38 -15.93
C VAL A 293 -8.05 -8.21 -15.58
N VAL A 294 -8.64 -7.09 -15.18
CA VAL A 294 -7.97 -6.02 -14.42
C VAL A 294 -8.36 -6.18 -12.96
N VAL A 295 -7.38 -6.28 -12.05
CA VAL A 295 -7.61 -6.46 -10.61
C VAL A 295 -7.57 -5.12 -9.91
N LEU A 296 -8.56 -4.87 -9.06
CA LEU A 296 -8.63 -3.81 -8.06
C LEU A 296 -8.55 -4.46 -6.67
N GLY A 297 -7.42 -4.29 -6.00
CA GLY A 297 -7.09 -4.89 -4.71
C GLY A 297 -7.23 -3.93 -3.54
N ALA A 298 -7.64 -4.46 -2.40
CA ALA A 298 -7.61 -3.82 -1.08
C ALA A 298 -7.68 -4.93 -0.03
N HIS A 299 -7.15 -4.73 1.19
CA HIS A 299 -7.33 -5.75 2.21
C HIS A 299 -8.56 -5.53 3.09
N LEU A 300 -9.22 -6.63 3.44
CA LEU A 300 -10.49 -6.59 4.16
C LEU A 300 -10.31 -6.56 5.68
N ASP A 301 -9.24 -7.15 6.19
CA ASP A 301 -8.94 -7.15 7.62
C ASP A 301 -8.45 -5.77 8.11
N SER A 302 -8.23 -5.64 9.38
CA SER A 302 -7.64 -4.47 10.04
C SER A 302 -7.09 -4.85 11.39
N TRP A 303 -6.27 -3.99 11.99
CA TRP A 303 -5.97 -4.11 13.41
C TRP A 303 -7.23 -3.93 14.29
N ASP A 304 -7.16 -4.48 15.48
CA ASP A 304 -8.27 -4.58 16.44
C ASP A 304 -8.42 -3.34 17.35
N LEU A 305 -7.53 -2.35 17.24
CA LEU A 305 -7.51 -1.18 18.12
C LEU A 305 -8.49 -0.10 17.69
N GLY A 306 -8.63 0.15 16.39
CA GLY A 306 -9.48 1.15 15.77
C GLY A 306 -10.58 0.53 14.92
N GLN A 307 -11.21 1.37 14.08
CA GLN A 307 -12.21 0.90 13.12
C GLN A 307 -11.58 0.39 11.82
N GLY A 308 -10.25 0.56 11.62
CA GLY A 308 -9.59 0.27 10.37
C GLY A 308 -10.19 1.11 9.23
N ALA A 309 -10.27 2.42 9.43
CA ALA A 309 -10.92 3.31 8.47
C ALA A 309 -9.99 3.71 7.33
N HIS A 310 -8.75 4.08 7.65
CA HIS A 310 -7.70 4.30 6.66
C HIS A 310 -7.04 3.00 6.24
N ASP A 311 -6.84 2.06 7.18
CA ASP A 311 -6.08 0.83 7.03
C ASP A 311 -6.98 -0.40 7.26
N ASP A 312 -7.56 -1.02 6.24
CA ASP A 312 -7.71 -0.54 4.86
C ASP A 312 -9.19 -0.42 4.44
N GLY A 313 -10.02 0.10 5.34
CA GLY A 313 -11.44 0.37 5.01
C GLY A 313 -11.59 1.35 3.85
N ALA A 314 -10.66 2.32 3.73
CA ALA A 314 -10.65 3.29 2.63
C ALA A 314 -10.41 2.61 1.29
N GLY A 315 -9.42 1.74 1.17
CA GLY A 315 -9.16 0.98 -0.06
C GLY A 315 -10.31 0.08 -0.44
N VAL A 316 -10.86 -0.69 0.52
CA VAL A 316 -12.08 -1.50 0.30
C VAL A 316 -13.20 -0.65 -0.30
N ALA A 317 -13.42 0.55 0.22
CA ALA A 317 -14.48 1.44 -0.23
C ALA A 317 -14.18 2.06 -1.61
N ILE A 318 -12.95 2.52 -1.82
CA ILE A 318 -12.48 3.12 -3.08
C ILE A 318 -12.60 2.12 -4.22
N MET A 319 -12.04 0.92 -4.05
CA MET A 319 -12.03 -0.11 -5.11
C MET A 319 -13.43 -0.62 -5.44
N SER A 320 -14.28 -0.78 -4.42
CA SER A 320 -15.68 -1.17 -4.60
C SER A 320 -16.48 -0.11 -5.35
N ALA A 321 -16.30 1.18 -5.01
CA ALA A 321 -16.99 2.29 -5.66
C ALA A 321 -16.49 2.51 -7.09
N ALA A 322 -15.19 2.40 -7.34
CA ALA A 322 -14.61 2.47 -8.68
C ALA A 322 -15.21 1.40 -9.59
N ALA A 323 -15.28 0.15 -9.13
CA ALA A 323 -15.89 -0.94 -9.89
C ALA A 323 -17.39 -0.69 -10.17
N LYS A 324 -18.17 -0.21 -9.18
CA LYS A 324 -19.57 0.17 -9.38
C LYS A 324 -19.71 1.20 -10.49
N LEU A 325 -18.93 2.28 -10.45
CA LEU A 325 -19.01 3.36 -11.45
C LEU A 325 -18.58 2.88 -12.85
N ILE A 326 -17.59 2.01 -12.94
CA ILE A 326 -17.23 1.31 -14.19
C ILE A 326 -18.41 0.46 -14.69
N GLY A 327 -19.09 -0.23 -13.77
CA GLY A 327 -20.30 -1.00 -14.07
C GLY A 327 -21.45 -0.15 -14.59
N GLU A 328 -21.49 1.13 -14.28
CA GLU A 328 -22.49 2.10 -14.73
C GLU A 328 -22.05 2.95 -15.94
N ALA A 329 -20.80 2.79 -16.41
CA ALA A 329 -20.29 3.51 -17.57
C ALA A 329 -21.15 3.23 -18.82
N ARG A 330 -21.30 4.23 -19.69
CA ARG A 330 -22.07 4.10 -20.95
C ARG A 330 -21.45 3.06 -21.86
N LEU A 331 -20.12 3.06 -21.93
CA LEU A 331 -19.35 2.05 -22.64
C LEU A 331 -18.75 1.07 -21.61
N LYS A 332 -19.23 -0.17 -21.61
CA LYS A 332 -18.63 -1.20 -20.76
C LYS A 332 -17.21 -1.51 -21.21
N PRO A 333 -16.27 -1.81 -20.31
CA PRO A 333 -14.90 -2.16 -20.69
C PRO A 333 -14.86 -3.47 -21.47
N ARG A 334 -13.83 -3.68 -22.30
CA ARG A 334 -13.63 -4.92 -23.09
C ARG A 334 -13.36 -6.12 -22.20
N ARG A 335 -12.58 -5.91 -21.14
CA ARG A 335 -12.13 -6.92 -20.16
C ARG A 335 -12.89 -6.78 -18.87
N THR A 336 -12.88 -7.84 -18.10
CA THR A 336 -13.46 -7.86 -16.75
C THR A 336 -12.62 -6.99 -15.81
N VAL A 337 -13.32 -6.18 -14.99
CA VAL A 337 -12.73 -5.54 -13.82
C VAL A 337 -13.15 -6.34 -12.60
N ARG A 338 -12.18 -6.85 -11.87
CA ARG A 338 -12.36 -7.70 -10.69
C ARG A 338 -11.90 -6.97 -9.45
N VAL A 339 -12.79 -6.80 -8.48
CA VAL A 339 -12.43 -6.40 -7.12
C VAL A 339 -12.04 -7.63 -6.34
N VAL A 340 -10.91 -7.58 -5.66
CA VAL A 340 -10.44 -8.61 -4.71
C VAL A 340 -10.20 -7.93 -3.38
N LEU A 341 -11.03 -8.26 -2.38
CA LEU A 341 -10.84 -7.81 -1.01
C LEU A 341 -10.08 -8.93 -0.29
N PHE A 342 -8.80 -8.72 -0.10
CA PHE A 342 -7.87 -9.71 0.41
C PHE A 342 -8.05 -9.95 1.91
N ALA A 343 -7.81 -11.17 2.36
CA ALA A 343 -7.85 -11.56 3.76
C ALA A 343 -6.45 -11.57 4.36
N ASN A 344 -6.31 -11.03 5.56
CA ASN A 344 -5.10 -11.17 6.38
C ASN A 344 -3.84 -10.59 5.70
N GLU A 345 -3.89 -9.34 5.30
CA GLU A 345 -2.70 -8.58 4.92
C GLU A 345 -1.79 -8.44 6.15
N GLU A 346 -2.33 -7.94 7.26
CA GLU A 346 -1.68 -7.50 8.50
C GLU A 346 -0.82 -8.57 9.18
N PHE A 347 -1.15 -9.85 9.01
CA PHE A 347 -0.40 -10.99 9.55
C PHE A 347 0.21 -11.88 8.46
N GLY A 348 0.62 -11.30 7.32
CA GLY A 348 1.49 -11.94 6.36
C GLY A 348 0.84 -12.36 5.05
N LEU A 349 -0.13 -11.59 4.52
CA LEU A 349 -0.62 -11.68 3.15
C LEU A 349 -1.25 -13.05 2.80
N SER A 350 -1.95 -13.69 3.74
CA SER A 350 -2.47 -15.04 3.50
C SER A 350 -3.46 -15.08 2.34
N GLY A 351 -4.30 -14.02 2.22
CA GLY A 351 -5.26 -13.87 1.14
C GLY A 351 -4.61 -13.72 -0.22
N ALA A 352 -3.68 -12.78 -0.34
CA ALA A 352 -2.98 -12.51 -1.59
C ALA A 352 -2.14 -13.69 -2.06
N ARG A 353 -1.41 -14.34 -1.16
CA ARG A 353 -0.63 -15.54 -1.48
C ARG A 353 -1.51 -16.71 -1.92
N THR A 354 -2.68 -16.86 -1.29
CA THR A 354 -3.67 -17.86 -1.68
C THR A 354 -4.22 -17.55 -3.06
N TYR A 355 -4.64 -16.30 -3.31
CA TYR A 355 -5.13 -15.86 -4.61
C TYR A 355 -4.07 -16.07 -5.71
N ALA A 356 -2.84 -15.58 -5.49
CA ALA A 356 -1.75 -15.74 -6.47
C ALA A 356 -1.45 -17.20 -6.78
N ARG A 357 -1.45 -18.09 -5.77
CA ARG A 357 -1.26 -19.53 -5.96
C ARG A 357 -2.40 -20.18 -6.76
N ASP A 358 -3.63 -19.89 -6.38
CA ASP A 358 -4.81 -20.56 -6.94
C ASP A 358 -5.13 -20.06 -8.37
N HIS A 359 -4.78 -18.81 -8.67
CA HIS A 359 -4.89 -18.20 -9.99
C HIS A 359 -3.58 -18.17 -10.81
N ALA A 360 -2.51 -18.86 -10.35
CA ALA A 360 -1.21 -18.86 -11.05
C ALA A 360 -1.30 -19.31 -12.52
N ALA A 361 -2.14 -20.31 -12.80
CA ALA A 361 -2.37 -20.78 -14.18
C ALA A 361 -3.06 -19.73 -15.07
N GLU A 362 -3.76 -18.77 -14.46
CA GLU A 362 -4.49 -17.68 -15.13
C GLU A 362 -3.70 -16.36 -15.11
N ALA A 363 -2.48 -16.33 -14.57
CA ALA A 363 -1.68 -15.11 -14.43
C ALA A 363 -1.49 -14.35 -15.76
N ALA A 364 -1.42 -15.06 -16.89
CA ALA A 364 -1.37 -14.45 -18.22
C ALA A 364 -2.67 -13.71 -18.63
N SER A 365 -3.79 -14.04 -18.00
CA SER A 365 -5.09 -13.38 -18.21
C SER A 365 -5.30 -12.18 -17.29
N HIS A 366 -4.48 -12.00 -16.25
CA HIS A 366 -4.44 -10.78 -15.44
C HIS A 366 -3.63 -9.73 -16.22
N VAL A 367 -4.30 -8.72 -16.73
CA VAL A 367 -3.70 -7.75 -17.66
C VAL A 367 -3.17 -6.50 -16.96
N MET A 368 -3.62 -6.24 -15.75
CA MET A 368 -3.13 -5.20 -14.83
C MET A 368 -3.67 -5.41 -13.43
N GLY A 369 -2.86 -5.12 -12.43
CA GLY A 369 -3.25 -5.04 -11.03
C GLY A 369 -3.04 -3.64 -10.46
N MET A 370 -3.89 -3.22 -9.53
CA MET A 370 -3.83 -1.97 -8.78
C MET A 370 -4.32 -2.22 -7.36
N GLU A 371 -3.67 -1.62 -6.37
CA GLU A 371 -4.04 -1.71 -4.96
C GLU A 371 -4.27 -0.33 -4.37
N SER A 372 -5.09 -0.23 -3.34
CA SER A 372 -5.26 0.98 -2.53
C SER A 372 -5.12 0.59 -1.07
N ASP A 373 -3.98 0.96 -0.45
CA ASP A 373 -3.61 0.59 0.92
C ASP A 373 -2.80 1.71 1.63
N LEU A 374 -3.08 2.97 1.29
CA LEU A 374 -2.52 4.16 1.97
C LEU A 374 -3.60 5.15 2.37
N GLY A 375 -4.77 4.63 2.77
CA GLY A 375 -5.91 5.44 3.18
C GLY A 375 -6.53 6.26 2.04
N ALA A 376 -7.23 7.34 2.40
CA ALA A 376 -7.84 8.25 1.46
C ALA A 376 -7.24 9.65 1.63
N TYR A 377 -6.16 9.93 0.92
CA TYR A 377 -5.46 11.21 0.89
C TYR A 377 -5.38 11.76 -0.54
N ALA A 378 -4.77 12.94 -0.71
CA ALA A 378 -4.66 13.57 -2.02
C ALA A 378 -3.86 12.69 -2.99
N PRO A 379 -4.41 12.27 -4.14
CA PRO A 379 -3.66 11.54 -5.13
C PRO A 379 -2.63 12.47 -5.80
N LEU A 380 -1.37 12.05 -5.87
CA LEU A 380 -0.24 12.86 -6.31
C LEU A 380 0.44 12.30 -7.55
N GLY A 381 0.62 10.99 -7.62
CA GLY A 381 1.46 10.37 -8.64
C GLY A 381 0.98 9.03 -9.13
N LEU A 382 1.40 8.67 -10.34
CA LEU A 382 1.16 7.38 -10.95
C LEU A 382 2.51 6.76 -11.31
N HIS A 383 2.75 5.58 -10.79
CA HIS A 383 3.81 4.68 -11.20
C HIS A 383 3.24 3.51 -12.00
N ALA A 384 4.02 2.89 -12.86
CA ALA A 384 3.57 1.70 -13.59
C ALA A 384 4.76 0.77 -13.88
N ARG A 385 4.56 -0.54 -13.75
CA ARG A 385 5.51 -1.55 -14.19
C ARG A 385 4.94 -2.28 -15.40
N VAL A 386 5.26 -1.76 -16.57
CA VAL A 386 4.81 -2.27 -17.88
C VAL A 386 5.98 -2.29 -18.86
N PRO A 387 5.94 -3.09 -19.95
CA PRO A 387 6.92 -2.98 -21.02
C PRO A 387 7.02 -1.55 -21.59
N ALA A 388 8.23 -1.13 -21.97
CA ALA A 388 8.50 0.24 -22.39
C ALA A 388 7.62 0.73 -23.56
N ASP A 389 7.25 -0.18 -24.49
CA ASP A 389 6.34 0.10 -25.60
C ASP A 389 4.88 0.32 -25.15
N ARG A 390 4.55 0.08 -23.88
CA ARG A 390 3.25 0.31 -23.26
C ARG A 390 3.18 1.61 -22.45
N LEU A 391 4.31 2.22 -22.09
CA LEU A 391 4.36 3.50 -21.34
C LEU A 391 3.56 4.64 -22.01
N PRO A 392 3.48 4.76 -23.35
CA PRO A 392 2.59 5.76 -23.97
C PRO A 392 1.11 5.61 -23.56
N ALA A 393 0.63 4.38 -23.33
CA ALA A 393 -0.73 4.15 -22.83
C ALA A 393 -0.89 4.62 -21.39
N ILE A 394 0.07 4.33 -20.50
CA ILE A 394 0.07 4.80 -19.12
C ILE A 394 0.06 6.34 -19.06
N ARG A 395 0.89 6.99 -19.86
CA ARG A 395 0.91 8.47 -19.94
C ARG A 395 -0.40 9.06 -20.46
N ALA A 396 -1.06 8.39 -21.40
CA ALA A 396 -2.38 8.80 -21.86
C ALA A 396 -3.46 8.61 -20.77
N MET A 397 -3.40 7.53 -20.00
CA MET A 397 -4.26 7.31 -18.82
C MET A 397 -4.04 8.43 -17.77
N GLN A 398 -2.78 8.70 -17.42
CA GLN A 398 -2.41 9.78 -16.50
C GLN A 398 -2.90 11.15 -16.97
N SER A 399 -2.85 11.44 -18.29
CA SER A 399 -3.30 12.73 -18.84
C SER A 399 -4.77 13.05 -18.53
N VAL A 400 -5.62 12.02 -18.39
CA VAL A 400 -7.02 12.18 -17.99
C VAL A 400 -7.11 12.63 -16.52
N LEU A 401 -6.15 12.22 -15.67
CA LEU A 401 -6.10 12.51 -14.24
C LEU A 401 -5.30 13.79 -13.91
N ALA A 402 -4.61 14.38 -14.88
CA ALA A 402 -3.77 15.56 -14.67
C ALA A 402 -4.56 16.76 -14.10
N SER A 403 -5.85 16.90 -14.46
CA SER A 403 -6.71 17.96 -13.96
C SER A 403 -7.07 17.84 -12.47
N ILE A 404 -6.87 16.68 -11.87
CA ILE A 404 -7.03 16.43 -10.44
C ILE A 404 -5.69 16.24 -9.71
N GLY A 405 -4.59 16.66 -10.34
CA GLY A 405 -3.28 16.76 -9.70
C GLY A 405 -2.35 15.57 -9.88
N VAL A 406 -2.81 14.46 -10.45
CA VAL A 406 -1.99 13.25 -10.61
C VAL A 406 -0.92 13.46 -11.69
N GLN A 407 0.33 13.23 -11.34
CA GLN A 407 1.49 13.29 -12.23
C GLN A 407 2.02 11.88 -12.54
N TYR A 408 2.68 11.69 -13.67
CA TYR A 408 3.44 10.45 -13.87
C TYR A 408 4.78 10.58 -13.15
N ARG A 409 5.09 9.62 -12.28
CA ARG A 409 6.29 9.67 -11.43
C ARG A 409 7.35 8.62 -11.77
N GLY A 410 6.97 7.46 -12.34
CA GLY A 410 7.98 6.45 -12.65
C GLY A 410 7.45 5.15 -13.25
N ASP A 411 8.39 4.24 -13.52
CA ASP A 411 8.15 2.90 -14.05
C ASP A 411 8.54 1.78 -13.05
N ASP A 412 8.56 2.13 -11.77
CA ASP A 412 8.99 1.31 -10.64
C ASP A 412 7.84 0.83 -9.73
N ALA A 413 6.61 0.81 -10.24
CA ALA A 413 5.47 0.25 -9.52
C ALA A 413 5.75 -1.17 -9.00
N SER A 414 5.23 -1.48 -7.82
CA SER A 414 5.40 -2.77 -7.13
C SER A 414 4.11 -3.57 -6.97
N GLY A 415 2.96 -2.90 -7.12
CA GLY A 415 1.64 -3.47 -6.83
C GLY A 415 1.32 -3.53 -5.35
N ASP A 416 2.01 -2.73 -4.54
CA ASP A 416 1.88 -2.68 -3.08
C ASP A 416 2.00 -4.06 -2.37
N ALA A 417 1.26 -4.32 -1.30
CA ALA A 417 1.44 -5.50 -0.48
C ALA A 417 0.78 -6.75 -1.08
N ASP A 418 -0.51 -6.69 -1.37
CA ASP A 418 -1.31 -7.84 -1.81
C ASP A 418 -1.20 -8.07 -3.31
N VAL A 419 -1.43 -7.05 -4.13
CA VAL A 419 -1.33 -7.14 -5.61
C VAL A 419 0.12 -7.37 -6.05
N GLY A 420 1.11 -7.00 -5.25
CA GLY A 420 2.53 -7.34 -5.44
C GLY A 420 2.77 -8.85 -5.57
N GLN A 421 1.92 -9.71 -4.99
CA GLN A 421 2.01 -11.17 -5.20
C GLN A 421 1.65 -11.58 -6.65
N LEU A 422 0.86 -10.76 -7.36
CA LEU A 422 0.56 -10.94 -8.79
C LEU A 422 1.69 -10.37 -9.65
N GLU A 423 2.30 -9.24 -9.26
CA GLU A 423 3.49 -8.69 -9.93
C GLU A 423 4.62 -9.73 -9.96
N ALA A 424 4.85 -10.42 -8.85
CA ALA A 424 5.83 -11.52 -8.78
C ALA A 424 5.54 -12.66 -9.77
N LEU A 425 4.30 -12.82 -10.23
CA LEU A 425 3.91 -13.72 -11.33
C LEU A 425 4.03 -13.05 -12.71
N GLY A 426 4.53 -11.81 -12.78
CA GLY A 426 4.72 -11.03 -14.00
C GLY A 426 3.43 -10.33 -14.49
N VAL A 427 2.45 -10.11 -13.64
CA VAL A 427 1.28 -9.27 -13.96
C VAL A 427 1.73 -7.81 -13.96
N PRO A 428 1.40 -7.01 -15.00
CA PRO A 428 1.65 -5.57 -14.98
C PRO A 428 0.90 -4.89 -13.83
N VAL A 429 1.51 -3.87 -13.21
CA VAL A 429 0.90 -3.14 -12.09
C VAL A 429 0.99 -1.62 -12.27
N CYS A 430 0.05 -0.92 -11.64
CA CYS A 430 0.05 0.53 -11.48
C CYS A 430 -0.19 0.87 -10.02
N ASP A 431 0.66 1.73 -9.46
CA ASP A 431 0.55 2.26 -8.10
C ASP A 431 0.17 3.74 -8.15
N LEU A 432 -0.72 4.15 -7.27
CA LEU A 432 -1.17 5.54 -7.12
C LEU A 432 -0.58 6.10 -5.83
N ASP A 433 0.42 6.98 -5.94
CA ASP A 433 0.92 7.71 -4.78
C ASP A 433 -0.16 8.65 -4.24
N THR A 434 -0.30 8.65 -2.94
CA THR A 434 -1.09 9.61 -2.18
C THR A 434 -0.21 10.38 -1.20
N ASP A 435 -0.67 11.54 -0.72
CA ASP A 435 0.03 12.28 0.33
C ASP A 435 -0.05 11.53 1.67
N ALA A 436 0.94 10.72 1.95
CA ALA A 436 1.03 9.93 3.17
C ALA A 436 1.50 10.72 4.41
N SER A 437 1.58 12.07 4.32
CA SER A 437 2.12 12.89 5.40
C SER A 437 1.40 12.70 6.74
N GLU A 438 0.08 12.47 6.72
CA GLU A 438 -0.73 12.26 7.93
C GLU A 438 -1.16 10.81 8.16
N TYR A 439 -0.97 9.91 7.18
CA TYR A 439 -1.39 8.51 7.27
C TYR A 439 -0.83 7.84 8.54
N PHE A 440 0.46 8.03 8.80
CA PHE A 440 1.15 7.43 9.94
C PHE A 440 0.90 8.14 11.28
N ASP A 441 -0.01 9.09 11.34
CA ASP A 441 -0.54 9.62 12.61
C ASP A 441 -1.69 8.73 13.15
N TRP A 442 -2.34 7.96 12.26
CA TRP A 442 -3.50 7.11 12.58
C TRP A 442 -3.24 5.62 12.42
N HIS A 443 -2.43 5.26 11.43
CA HIS A 443 -2.08 3.90 11.05
C HIS A 443 -1.72 3.03 12.26
N HIS A 444 -2.42 1.88 12.39
CA HIS A 444 -2.23 0.91 13.47
C HIS A 444 -2.53 1.43 14.89
N THR A 445 -3.39 2.43 15.04
CA THR A 445 -3.79 2.97 16.35
C THR A 445 -5.29 2.87 16.59
N ALA A 446 -5.71 3.15 17.83
CA ALA A 446 -7.12 3.30 18.18
C ALA A 446 -7.78 4.52 17.50
N ASN A 447 -7.00 5.44 16.93
CA ASN A 447 -7.46 6.62 16.19
C ASN A 447 -7.67 6.39 14.70
N ASP A 448 -7.42 5.20 14.19
CA ASP A 448 -7.83 4.86 12.81
C ASP A 448 -9.35 4.69 12.77
N THR A 449 -10.04 5.81 12.65
CA THR A 449 -11.49 5.94 12.78
C THR A 449 -12.09 6.77 11.64
N PHE A 450 -13.37 6.50 11.34
CA PHE A 450 -14.09 7.09 10.21
C PHE A 450 -14.08 8.64 10.19
N ASP A 451 -14.08 9.29 11.35
CA ASP A 451 -14.06 10.75 11.47
C ASP A 451 -12.75 11.42 11.00
N LYS A 452 -11.72 10.64 10.70
CA LYS A 452 -10.45 11.11 10.14
C LYS A 452 -10.44 11.13 8.61
N VAL A 453 -11.43 10.49 7.96
CA VAL A 453 -11.43 10.33 6.51
C VAL A 453 -12.19 11.47 5.84
N ASP A 454 -11.53 12.17 4.91
CA ASP A 454 -12.12 13.24 4.11
C ASP A 454 -12.92 12.65 2.93
N PRO A 455 -14.24 12.92 2.83
CA PRO A 455 -15.06 12.44 1.73
C PRO A 455 -14.61 12.95 0.35
N GLU A 456 -14.00 14.14 0.26
CA GLU A 456 -13.46 14.63 -1.01
C GLU A 456 -12.26 13.78 -1.46
N MET A 457 -11.38 13.41 -0.54
CA MET A 457 -10.23 12.57 -0.86
C MET A 457 -10.66 11.18 -1.28
N VAL A 458 -11.69 10.61 -0.65
CA VAL A 458 -12.29 9.33 -1.12
C VAL A 458 -12.77 9.46 -2.56
N ARG A 459 -13.56 10.49 -2.90
CA ARG A 459 -14.05 10.71 -4.27
C ARG A 459 -12.91 10.86 -5.29
N ARG A 460 -11.83 11.57 -4.93
CA ARG A 460 -10.67 11.77 -5.83
C ARG A 460 -9.93 10.45 -6.09
N ASN A 461 -9.74 9.61 -5.07
CA ASN A 461 -9.14 8.29 -5.23
C ASN A 461 -10.04 7.36 -6.06
N VAL A 462 -11.35 7.35 -5.79
CA VAL A 462 -12.33 6.63 -6.63
C VAL A 462 -12.22 7.05 -8.10
N ALA A 463 -12.09 8.35 -8.37
CA ALA A 463 -11.92 8.87 -9.73
C ALA A 463 -10.65 8.35 -10.40
N CYS A 464 -9.53 8.30 -9.66
CA CYS A 464 -8.28 7.77 -10.17
C CYS A 464 -8.41 6.28 -10.54
N TYR A 465 -8.82 5.45 -9.61
CA TYR A 465 -8.92 3.99 -9.85
C TYR A 465 -9.98 3.63 -10.88
N ALA A 466 -11.13 4.34 -10.91
CA ALA A 466 -12.15 4.13 -11.93
C ALA A 466 -11.62 4.43 -13.35
N VAL A 467 -10.91 5.54 -13.54
CA VAL A 467 -10.31 5.91 -14.83
C VAL A 467 -9.22 4.93 -15.24
N LEU A 468 -8.29 4.63 -14.33
CA LEU A 468 -7.16 3.75 -14.61
C LEU A 468 -7.63 2.34 -14.96
N ALA A 469 -8.53 1.77 -14.15
CA ALA A 469 -9.03 0.42 -14.38
C ALA A 469 -9.90 0.32 -15.64
N TRP A 470 -10.74 1.33 -15.90
CA TRP A 470 -11.57 1.34 -17.11
C TRP A 470 -10.70 1.40 -18.37
N LEU A 471 -9.73 2.34 -18.43
CA LEU A 471 -8.82 2.47 -19.56
C LEU A 471 -7.94 1.23 -19.72
N ALA A 472 -7.42 0.66 -18.63
CA ALA A 472 -6.64 -0.57 -18.67
C ALA A 472 -7.47 -1.74 -19.24
N ALA A 473 -8.71 -1.87 -18.80
CA ALA A 473 -9.62 -2.92 -19.27
C ALA A 473 -10.08 -2.72 -20.72
N ASP A 474 -10.10 -1.47 -21.23
CA ASP A 474 -10.50 -1.18 -22.61
C ASP A 474 -9.31 -1.03 -23.57
N TYR A 475 -8.06 -1.02 -23.11
CA TYR A 475 -6.85 -0.94 -23.93
C TYR A 475 -6.66 -2.19 -24.78
N LEU A 476 -6.92 -2.08 -26.09
CA LEU A 476 -6.98 -3.23 -27.00
C LEU A 476 -5.72 -4.10 -27.04
N PRO A 477 -4.48 -3.54 -27.13
CA PRO A 477 -3.27 -4.33 -27.14
C PRO A 477 -2.99 -5.12 -25.85
N GLY A 478 -3.51 -4.62 -24.70
CA GLY A 478 -3.12 -5.08 -23.36
C GLY A 478 -1.71 -4.61 -22.98
N PHE A 479 -1.31 -4.89 -21.73
CA PHE A 479 -0.04 -4.40 -21.20
C PHE A 479 1.10 -5.43 -21.24
N GLY A 480 0.82 -6.67 -21.72
CA GLY A 480 1.84 -7.70 -21.83
C GLY A 480 2.19 -8.31 -20.46
N ARG A 481 3.49 -8.47 -20.18
CA ARG A 481 4.02 -8.98 -18.91
C ARG A 481 4.87 -7.90 -18.27
N ALA A 482 4.80 -7.78 -16.95
CA ALA A 482 5.70 -6.89 -16.21
C ALA A 482 7.15 -7.26 -16.51
N PRO A 483 8.04 -6.27 -16.73
CA PRO A 483 9.47 -6.55 -16.80
C PRO A 483 9.95 -7.19 -15.49
N ASN A 484 10.84 -8.19 -15.58
CA ASN A 484 11.44 -8.77 -14.38
C ASN A 484 12.10 -7.66 -13.56
N GLY A 485 11.78 -7.62 -12.26
CA GLY A 485 12.46 -6.72 -11.33
C GLY A 485 13.96 -7.01 -11.32
N HIS A 486 14.76 -5.96 -11.23
CA HIS A 486 16.22 -6.04 -11.12
C HIS A 486 16.63 -6.35 -9.69
#